data_ca4601471e3acf4d679556a38a4a41af
#
_entry.id   ca4601471e3acf4d679556a38a4a41af
#
_cell.length_a   1.000
_cell.length_b   1.000
_cell.length_c   1.000
_cell.angle_alpha   90.00
_cell.angle_beta   90.00
_cell.angle_gamma   90.00
#
_symmetry.space_group_name_H-M   'P 1'
#
loop_
_entity.id
_entity.type
_entity.pdbx_description
1 polymer ?
#
loop_
_entity_poly.entity_id
_entity_poly.type
_entity_poly.pdbx_seq_one_letter_code
_entity_poly.pdbx_strand_id
1 'polypeptide(L)'
;MQTQNPLEMRGATKWFGNFRAVNSLDFIVPQGSIVGFLGPNGAGKSTSLRMALGVLSPDEGTSHLYGAAPNLDSLKRVGFLPEERGLYKKMSPRQIITYFSRLKGMSAREARNRADEMLDAMGLGPFAKSRVSRLSKGMSQKVQILCALAHRPDFLILDEPFSGLDPVNQMALEELIVEEHKRGATIVFSTHVMEHAERLCEKIVMMARGRKVFDGTLEDGFAALGRAVKIGVAEGFDLAPVMQNAGYESVIDDGEANVWRVSLSPQQDPQHALRAAIDGGAPITSFMPQETRLRDVFVSLVSEAEAQDLTDTLAAAARTEKEAA
;
A
#
# COMPACT_ATOMS: atom_id res chain seq x y z
N MET A 1 -1.81 -5.71 29.62
CA MET A 1 -2.39 -6.60 28.59
C MET A 1 -1.44 -6.56 27.41
N GLN A 2 -0.88 -7.66 26.97
CA GLN A 2 -0.10 -7.68 25.72
C GLN A 2 -1.04 -7.32 24.58
N THR A 3 -0.72 -6.28 23.85
CA THR A 3 -1.44 -5.86 22.65
C THR A 3 -1.25 -6.93 21.59
N GLN A 4 -2.30 -7.67 21.28
CA GLN A 4 -2.23 -8.74 20.29
C GLN A 4 -2.46 -8.18 18.89
N ASN A 5 -1.51 -8.39 18.00
CA ASN A 5 -1.64 -7.96 16.61
C ASN A 5 -2.88 -8.59 15.95
N PRO A 6 -3.70 -7.81 15.24
CA PRO A 6 -4.89 -8.37 14.59
C PRO A 6 -4.57 -9.31 13.43
N LEU A 7 -3.42 -9.13 12.77
CA LEU A 7 -2.95 -10.02 11.70
C LEU A 7 -1.48 -10.35 11.87
N GLU A 8 -1.15 -11.63 11.76
CA GLU A 8 0.21 -12.13 11.68
C GLU A 8 0.29 -13.29 10.68
N MET A 9 1.15 -13.17 9.69
CA MET A 9 1.49 -14.21 8.72
C MET A 9 2.97 -14.55 8.85
N ARG A 10 3.32 -15.84 8.83
CA ARG A 10 4.71 -16.31 8.93
C ARG A 10 5.00 -17.33 7.83
N GLY A 11 5.95 -17.00 6.97
CA GLY A 11 6.38 -17.83 5.85
C GLY A 11 5.25 -18.21 4.91
N ALA A 12 4.18 -17.40 4.84
CA ALA A 12 2.97 -17.75 4.10
C ALA A 12 3.25 -17.84 2.60
N THR A 13 3.01 -19.01 2.01
CA THR A 13 3.23 -19.29 0.59
C THR A 13 1.94 -19.79 -0.05
N LYS A 14 1.67 -19.34 -1.29
CA LYS A 14 0.48 -19.76 -2.03
C LYS A 14 0.81 -20.04 -3.49
N TRP A 15 0.40 -21.22 -3.93
CA TRP A 15 0.51 -21.68 -5.32
C TRP A 15 -0.86 -21.74 -6.00
N PHE A 16 -0.88 -21.46 -7.30
CA PHE A 16 -1.99 -21.74 -8.20
C PHE A 16 -1.45 -22.54 -9.39
N GLY A 17 -1.59 -23.85 -9.31
CA GLY A 17 -0.89 -24.76 -10.22
C GLY A 17 0.64 -24.58 -10.08
N ASN A 18 1.30 -24.23 -11.17
CA ASN A 18 2.76 -23.98 -11.17
C ASN A 18 3.13 -22.52 -10.88
N PHE A 19 2.15 -21.64 -10.68
CA PHE A 19 2.40 -20.24 -10.40
C PHE A 19 2.40 -19.97 -8.89
N ARG A 20 3.52 -19.46 -8.37
CA ARG A 20 3.67 -19.07 -6.97
C ARG A 20 3.26 -17.60 -6.81
N ALA A 21 2.02 -17.39 -6.37
CA ALA A 21 1.44 -16.07 -6.21
C ALA A 21 1.94 -15.32 -4.97
N VAL A 22 2.27 -16.05 -3.90
CA VAL A 22 2.89 -15.51 -2.68
C VAL A 22 4.01 -16.46 -2.25
N ASN A 23 5.16 -15.91 -1.91
CA ASN A 23 6.37 -16.65 -1.60
C ASN A 23 6.94 -16.24 -0.24
N SER A 24 6.78 -17.11 0.76
CA SER A 24 7.34 -16.96 2.11
C SER A 24 7.10 -15.57 2.72
N LEU A 25 5.84 -15.13 2.74
CA LEU A 25 5.46 -13.82 3.25
C LEU A 25 5.40 -13.83 4.79
N ASP A 26 6.28 -13.01 5.40
CA ASP A 26 6.15 -12.57 6.80
C ASP A 26 5.48 -11.20 6.81
N PHE A 27 4.30 -11.09 7.40
CA PHE A 27 3.52 -9.87 7.42
C PHE A 27 2.80 -9.71 8.76
N ILE A 28 3.07 -8.60 9.43
CA ILE A 28 2.46 -8.26 10.72
C ILE A 28 1.79 -6.89 10.60
N VAL A 29 0.52 -6.82 11.02
CA VAL A 29 -0.21 -5.58 11.18
C VAL A 29 -0.27 -5.26 12.68
N PRO A 30 0.46 -4.21 13.15
CA PRO A 30 0.41 -3.80 14.55
C PRO A 30 -0.97 -3.27 14.93
N GLN A 31 -1.42 -3.56 16.16
CA GLN A 31 -2.69 -3.03 16.64
C GLN A 31 -2.67 -1.49 16.69
N GLY A 32 -3.75 -0.87 16.22
CA GLY A 32 -3.93 0.57 16.24
C GLY A 32 -3.11 1.32 15.17
N SER A 33 -2.61 0.65 14.13
CA SER A 33 -1.88 1.28 13.04
C SER A 33 -2.67 1.31 11.73
N ILE A 34 -2.30 2.22 10.83
CA ILE A 34 -2.68 2.16 9.41
C ILE A 34 -1.48 1.64 8.62
N VAL A 35 -1.65 0.47 8.00
CA VAL A 35 -0.60 -0.20 7.20
C VAL A 35 -0.96 -0.19 5.72
N GLY A 36 -0.09 0.37 4.88
CA GLY A 36 -0.17 0.30 3.44
C GLY A 36 0.44 -1.00 2.91
N PHE A 37 -0.33 -1.79 2.19
CA PHE A 37 0.12 -3.01 1.54
C PHE A 37 0.26 -2.76 0.04
N LEU A 38 1.47 -2.42 -0.42
CA LEU A 38 1.74 -1.76 -1.68
C LEU A 38 2.34 -2.71 -2.72
N GLY A 39 2.14 -2.39 -3.98
CA GLY A 39 2.75 -3.13 -5.08
C GLY A 39 1.92 -3.12 -6.36
N PRO A 40 2.46 -3.52 -7.50
CA PRO A 40 1.76 -3.56 -8.77
C PRO A 40 0.65 -4.62 -8.77
N ASN A 41 -0.15 -4.60 -9.81
CA ASN A 41 -1.12 -5.66 -10.06
C ASN A 41 -0.38 -6.99 -10.28
N GLY A 42 -0.89 -8.07 -9.69
CA GLY A 42 -0.22 -9.38 -9.72
C GLY A 42 0.91 -9.57 -8.70
N ALA A 43 1.23 -8.59 -7.86
CA ALA A 43 2.27 -8.73 -6.82
C ALA A 43 1.92 -9.71 -5.68
N GLY A 44 0.68 -10.23 -5.62
CA GLY A 44 0.24 -11.16 -4.59
C GLY A 44 -0.58 -10.52 -3.46
N LYS A 45 -0.85 -9.20 -3.50
CA LYS A 45 -1.56 -8.45 -2.45
C LYS A 45 -2.93 -9.07 -2.10
N SER A 46 -3.85 -9.12 -3.06
CA SER A 46 -5.21 -9.66 -2.84
C SER A 46 -5.18 -11.14 -2.40
N THR A 47 -4.24 -11.94 -2.90
CA THR A 47 -4.04 -13.32 -2.47
C THR A 47 -3.64 -13.37 -0.99
N SER A 48 -2.71 -12.52 -0.56
CA SER A 48 -2.28 -12.42 0.83
C SER A 48 -3.42 -11.99 1.75
N LEU A 49 -4.21 -10.97 1.35
CA LEU A 49 -5.36 -10.53 2.13
C LEU A 49 -6.47 -11.60 2.22
N ARG A 50 -6.66 -12.40 1.17
CA ARG A 50 -7.57 -13.57 1.20
C ARG A 50 -7.05 -14.67 2.12
N MET A 51 -5.74 -14.89 2.20
CA MET A 51 -5.14 -15.79 3.20
C MET A 51 -5.30 -15.26 4.62
N ALA A 52 -5.14 -13.94 4.83
CA ALA A 52 -5.40 -13.30 6.11
C ALA A 52 -6.81 -13.54 6.64
N LEU A 53 -7.79 -13.59 5.74
CA LEU A 53 -9.20 -13.82 6.07
C LEU A 53 -9.58 -15.32 6.15
N GLY A 54 -8.65 -16.24 5.85
CA GLY A 54 -8.97 -17.67 5.77
C GLY A 54 -9.87 -18.04 4.56
N VAL A 55 -10.05 -17.14 3.59
CA VAL A 55 -10.73 -17.43 2.31
C VAL A 55 -9.88 -18.37 1.46
N LEU A 56 -8.55 -18.20 1.56
CA LEU A 56 -7.55 -19.10 1.00
C LEU A 56 -6.68 -19.62 2.14
N SER A 57 -6.38 -20.90 2.13
CA SER A 57 -5.35 -21.46 3.03
C SER A 57 -3.98 -21.27 2.37
N PRO A 58 -2.94 -20.86 3.12
CA PRO A 58 -1.58 -20.95 2.63
C PRO A 58 -1.22 -22.43 2.40
N ASP A 59 -0.37 -22.69 1.40
CA ASP A 59 0.13 -24.05 1.15
C ASP A 59 1.31 -24.36 2.07
N GLU A 60 2.07 -23.31 2.47
CA GLU A 60 3.15 -23.37 3.46
C GLU A 60 3.04 -22.16 4.40
N GLY A 61 3.57 -22.30 5.61
CA GLY A 61 3.54 -21.25 6.63
C GLY A 61 2.18 -21.11 7.29
N THR A 62 1.94 -19.98 7.94
CA THR A 62 0.71 -19.76 8.74
C THR A 62 0.13 -18.36 8.54
N SER A 63 -1.17 -18.23 8.78
CA SER A 63 -1.88 -16.96 8.90
C SER A 63 -2.76 -16.97 10.13
N HIS A 64 -2.62 -15.96 10.99
CA HIS A 64 -3.36 -15.85 12.24
C HIS A 64 -4.10 -14.50 12.31
N LEU A 65 -5.37 -14.55 12.71
CA LEU A 65 -6.15 -13.39 13.14
C LEU A 65 -6.28 -13.43 14.67
N TYR A 66 -5.81 -12.35 15.33
CA TYR A 66 -5.83 -12.27 16.81
C TYR A 66 -5.19 -13.51 17.47
N GLY A 67 -4.04 -13.95 16.92
CA GLY A 67 -3.23 -15.05 17.45
C GLY A 67 -3.74 -16.46 17.19
N ALA A 68 -4.85 -16.63 16.45
CA ALA A 68 -5.39 -17.93 16.08
C ALA A 68 -5.66 -18.02 14.57
N ALA A 69 -5.81 -19.24 14.05
CA ALA A 69 -6.26 -19.41 12.67
C ALA A 69 -7.61 -18.69 12.46
N PRO A 70 -7.84 -18.05 11.29
CA PRO A 70 -9.07 -17.34 11.02
C PRO A 70 -10.31 -18.22 11.25
N ASN A 71 -11.26 -17.71 12.00
CA ASN A 71 -12.51 -18.40 12.35
C ASN A 71 -13.68 -17.41 12.40
N LEU A 72 -14.90 -17.92 12.56
CA LEU A 72 -16.10 -17.09 12.54
C LEU A 72 -16.10 -15.99 13.60
N ASP A 73 -15.54 -16.24 14.79
CA ASP A 73 -15.53 -15.24 15.87
C ASP A 73 -14.49 -14.15 15.62
N SER A 74 -13.28 -14.49 15.13
CA SER A 74 -12.31 -13.50 14.71
C SER A 74 -12.83 -12.68 13.53
N LEU A 75 -13.52 -13.30 12.57
CA LEU A 75 -14.09 -12.63 11.39
C LEU A 75 -15.24 -11.67 11.72
N LYS A 76 -15.96 -11.86 12.85
CA LYS A 76 -16.96 -10.86 13.31
C LYS A 76 -16.33 -9.52 13.63
N ARG A 77 -15.07 -9.50 14.06
CA ARG A 77 -14.32 -8.29 14.42
C ARG A 77 -13.65 -7.63 13.21
N VAL A 78 -13.68 -8.27 12.03
CA VAL A 78 -13.02 -7.81 10.82
C VAL A 78 -14.03 -7.22 9.84
N GLY A 79 -13.77 -6.01 9.37
CA GLY A 79 -14.43 -5.42 8.19
C GLY A 79 -13.59 -5.71 6.95
N PHE A 80 -14.20 -6.20 5.89
CA PHE A 80 -13.51 -6.50 4.64
C PHE A 80 -14.18 -5.82 3.46
N LEU A 81 -13.39 -5.06 2.71
CA LEU A 81 -13.76 -4.48 1.41
C LEU A 81 -12.96 -5.22 0.33
N PRO A 82 -13.57 -6.07 -0.49
CA PRO A 82 -12.91 -6.69 -1.62
C PRO A 82 -12.77 -5.71 -2.80
N GLU A 83 -11.74 -5.90 -3.64
CA GLU A 83 -11.55 -5.16 -4.89
C GLU A 83 -12.76 -5.32 -5.84
N GLU A 84 -13.28 -6.55 -5.97
CA GLU A 84 -14.41 -6.84 -6.82
C GLU A 84 -15.73 -6.42 -6.18
N ARG A 85 -16.62 -5.86 -6.99
CA ARG A 85 -17.93 -5.39 -6.56
C ARG A 85 -18.92 -6.53 -6.44
N GLY A 86 -19.07 -7.07 -5.21
CA GLY A 86 -19.93 -8.22 -4.90
C GLY A 86 -21.31 -7.88 -4.33
N LEU A 87 -21.91 -6.72 -4.64
CA LEU A 87 -23.21 -6.35 -4.09
C LEU A 87 -24.39 -7.12 -4.73
N TYR A 88 -25.35 -7.53 -3.90
CA TYR A 88 -26.60 -8.17 -4.36
C TYR A 88 -27.48 -7.16 -5.13
N LYS A 89 -27.50 -7.25 -6.46
CA LYS A 89 -28.14 -6.29 -7.37
C LYS A 89 -29.65 -6.08 -7.12
N LYS A 90 -30.34 -7.09 -6.57
CA LYS A 90 -31.79 -7.07 -6.28
C LYS A 90 -32.11 -6.43 -4.93
N MET A 91 -31.18 -6.36 -4.02
CA MET A 91 -31.36 -5.73 -2.69
C MET A 91 -31.18 -4.23 -2.76
N SER A 92 -31.69 -3.53 -1.74
CA SER A 92 -31.43 -2.10 -1.56
C SER A 92 -30.18 -1.86 -0.70
N PRO A 93 -29.55 -0.67 -0.76
CA PRO A 93 -28.42 -0.30 0.10
C PRO A 93 -28.67 -0.59 1.58
N ARG A 94 -29.80 -0.14 2.11
CA ARG A 94 -30.22 -0.43 3.49
C ARG A 94 -30.26 -1.92 3.78
N GLN A 95 -30.89 -2.72 2.89
CA GLN A 95 -30.99 -4.17 3.09
C GLN A 95 -29.63 -4.84 3.10
N ILE A 96 -28.73 -4.46 2.20
CA ILE A 96 -27.38 -5.06 2.12
C ILE A 96 -26.57 -4.72 3.36
N ILE A 97 -26.51 -3.44 3.76
CA ILE A 97 -25.75 -3.02 4.94
C ILE A 97 -26.32 -3.71 6.19
N THR A 98 -27.65 -3.72 6.35
CA THR A 98 -28.30 -4.43 7.46
C THR A 98 -27.97 -5.92 7.46
N TYR A 99 -27.96 -6.57 6.28
CA TYR A 99 -27.67 -7.99 6.15
C TYR A 99 -26.24 -8.30 6.59
N PHE A 100 -25.22 -7.59 6.06
CA PHE A 100 -23.83 -7.81 6.43
C PHE A 100 -23.56 -7.49 7.90
N SER A 101 -24.15 -6.42 8.44
CA SER A 101 -24.01 -6.07 9.86
C SER A 101 -24.58 -7.15 10.77
N ARG A 102 -25.70 -7.77 10.40
CA ARG A 102 -26.29 -8.89 11.14
C ARG A 102 -25.43 -10.15 11.09
N LEU A 103 -24.80 -10.46 9.96
CA LEU A 103 -23.83 -11.56 9.86
C LEU A 103 -22.64 -11.37 10.80
N LYS A 104 -22.31 -10.11 11.12
CA LYS A 104 -21.26 -9.75 12.08
C LYS A 104 -21.74 -9.69 13.54
N GLY A 105 -23.01 -10.03 13.81
CA GLY A 105 -23.54 -10.18 15.16
C GLY A 105 -24.41 -9.02 15.66
N MET A 106 -24.64 -7.98 14.85
CA MET A 106 -25.56 -6.89 15.24
C MET A 106 -27.01 -7.37 15.29
N SER A 107 -27.80 -6.82 16.23
CA SER A 107 -29.24 -7.03 16.23
C SER A 107 -29.89 -6.39 14.99
N ALA A 108 -31.07 -6.89 14.58
CA ALA A 108 -31.76 -6.38 13.40
C ALA A 108 -32.12 -4.90 13.50
N ARG A 109 -32.44 -4.42 14.71
CA ARG A 109 -32.76 -3.01 14.97
C ARG A 109 -31.54 -2.12 14.87
N GLU A 110 -30.45 -2.48 15.55
CA GLU A 110 -29.18 -1.74 15.51
C GLU A 110 -28.61 -1.67 14.09
N ALA A 111 -28.53 -2.82 13.40
CA ALA A 111 -28.03 -2.88 12.03
C ALA A 111 -28.83 -2.01 11.07
N ARG A 112 -30.16 -1.93 11.23
CA ARG A 112 -31.00 -1.08 10.39
C ARG A 112 -30.81 0.40 10.70
N ASN A 113 -30.79 0.78 11.97
CA ASN A 113 -30.56 2.19 12.37
C ASN A 113 -29.20 2.64 11.87
N ARG A 114 -28.16 1.82 12.09
CA ARG A 114 -26.80 2.10 11.62
C ARG A 114 -26.71 2.24 10.10
N ALA A 115 -27.42 1.39 9.35
CA ALA A 115 -27.48 1.50 7.89
C ALA A 115 -28.09 2.83 7.44
N ASP A 116 -29.15 3.28 8.10
CA ASP A 116 -29.80 4.56 7.78
C ASP A 116 -28.88 5.75 8.09
N GLU A 117 -28.29 5.79 9.30
CA GLU A 117 -27.32 6.81 9.71
C GLU A 117 -26.17 6.94 8.72
N MET A 118 -25.55 5.82 8.34
CA MET A 118 -24.39 5.82 7.45
C MET A 118 -24.75 6.18 6.00
N LEU A 119 -25.92 5.75 5.53
CA LEU A 119 -26.40 6.13 4.21
C LEU A 119 -26.68 7.64 4.13
N ASP A 120 -27.28 8.22 5.18
CA ASP A 120 -27.54 9.66 5.25
C ASP A 120 -26.21 10.45 5.29
N ALA A 121 -25.24 10.04 6.13
CA ALA A 121 -23.94 10.66 6.23
C ALA A 121 -23.16 10.65 4.89
N MET A 122 -23.33 9.61 4.06
CA MET A 122 -22.68 9.50 2.75
C MET A 122 -23.49 10.07 1.59
N GLY A 123 -24.61 10.78 1.88
CA GLY A 123 -25.50 11.36 0.89
C GLY A 123 -26.31 10.34 0.08
N LEU A 124 -26.44 9.12 0.58
CA LEU A 124 -27.17 8.02 -0.07
C LEU A 124 -28.57 7.78 0.52
N GLY A 125 -29.01 8.59 1.47
CA GLY A 125 -30.34 8.51 2.10
C GLY A 125 -31.51 8.40 1.10
N PRO A 126 -31.59 9.27 0.05
CA PRO A 126 -32.60 9.17 -0.99
C PRO A 126 -32.64 7.83 -1.73
N PHE A 127 -31.52 7.13 -1.78
CA PHE A 127 -31.35 5.85 -2.48
C PHE A 127 -31.43 4.63 -1.56
N ALA A 128 -31.61 4.83 -0.25
CA ALA A 128 -31.60 3.77 0.76
C ALA A 128 -32.53 2.58 0.46
N LYS A 129 -33.65 2.85 -0.21
CA LYS A 129 -34.68 1.85 -0.61
C LYS A 129 -34.63 1.48 -2.10
N SER A 130 -33.78 2.13 -2.90
CA SER A 130 -33.63 1.84 -4.33
C SER A 130 -32.89 0.52 -4.53
N ARG A 131 -33.09 -0.16 -5.67
CA ARG A 131 -32.28 -1.35 -5.97
C ARG A 131 -30.83 -0.95 -6.27
N VAL A 132 -29.87 -1.71 -5.79
CA VAL A 132 -28.44 -1.50 -6.06
C VAL A 132 -28.14 -1.47 -7.57
N SER A 133 -28.88 -2.24 -8.37
CA SER A 133 -28.75 -2.22 -9.84
C SER A 133 -29.02 -0.85 -10.50
N ARG A 134 -29.62 0.09 -9.78
CA ARG A 134 -29.89 1.46 -10.26
C ARG A 134 -28.87 2.49 -9.79
N LEU A 135 -27.92 2.10 -8.96
CA LEU A 135 -26.88 2.98 -8.44
C LEU A 135 -25.77 3.18 -9.49
N SER A 136 -25.15 4.35 -9.46
CA SER A 136 -23.90 4.58 -10.19
C SER A 136 -22.77 3.71 -9.63
N LYS A 137 -21.66 3.62 -10.38
CA LYS A 137 -20.45 2.92 -9.92
C LYS A 137 -19.97 3.44 -8.58
N GLY A 138 -19.82 4.78 -8.42
CA GLY A 138 -19.36 5.40 -7.18
C GLY A 138 -20.35 5.19 -6.02
N MET A 139 -21.67 5.32 -6.26
CA MET A 139 -22.67 5.02 -5.24
C MET A 139 -22.62 3.56 -4.77
N SER A 140 -22.45 2.61 -5.68
CA SER A 140 -22.32 1.18 -5.35
C SER A 140 -21.07 0.92 -4.50
N GLN A 141 -19.96 1.58 -4.80
CA GLN A 141 -18.73 1.49 -4.03
C GLN A 141 -18.89 2.06 -2.62
N LYS A 142 -19.53 3.22 -2.48
CA LYS A 142 -19.89 3.76 -1.15
C LYS A 142 -20.70 2.75 -0.34
N VAL A 143 -21.71 2.11 -0.92
CA VAL A 143 -22.49 1.07 -0.23
C VAL A 143 -21.61 -0.10 0.20
N GLN A 144 -20.66 -0.52 -0.62
CA GLN A 144 -19.75 -1.61 -0.30
C GLN A 144 -18.80 -1.25 0.87
N ILE A 145 -18.29 -0.02 0.89
CA ILE A 145 -17.51 0.51 2.01
C ILE A 145 -18.35 0.50 3.30
N LEU A 146 -19.60 0.99 3.22
CA LEU A 146 -20.50 0.99 4.38
C LEU A 146 -20.80 -0.41 4.89
N CYS A 147 -20.87 -1.43 4.03
CA CYS A 147 -21.01 -2.83 4.47
C CYS A 147 -19.80 -3.32 5.28
N ALA A 148 -18.59 -2.87 4.93
CA ALA A 148 -17.38 -3.25 5.66
C ALA A 148 -17.29 -2.56 7.03
N LEU A 149 -17.87 -1.37 7.19
CA LEU A 149 -17.71 -0.51 8.37
C LEU A 149 -18.88 -0.56 9.36
N ALA A 150 -20.09 -0.92 8.90
CA ALA A 150 -21.33 -0.71 9.67
C ALA A 150 -21.34 -1.43 11.03
N HIS A 151 -20.71 -2.58 11.15
CA HIS A 151 -20.62 -3.35 12.39
C HIS A 151 -19.53 -2.87 13.36
N ARG A 152 -18.87 -1.73 13.07
CA ARG A 152 -17.78 -1.14 13.87
C ARG A 152 -16.63 -2.12 14.14
N PRO A 153 -15.97 -2.62 13.11
CA PRO A 153 -14.91 -3.60 13.26
C PRO A 153 -13.71 -3.04 14.02
N ASP A 154 -12.96 -3.92 14.71
CA ASP A 154 -11.69 -3.58 15.33
C ASP A 154 -10.54 -3.58 14.31
N PHE A 155 -10.70 -4.34 13.21
CA PHE A 155 -9.72 -4.47 12.15
C PHE A 155 -10.38 -4.34 10.78
N LEU A 156 -9.84 -3.47 9.95
CA LEU A 156 -10.28 -3.22 8.57
C LEU A 156 -9.26 -3.75 7.58
N ILE A 157 -9.70 -4.55 6.65
CA ILE A 157 -8.93 -5.01 5.49
C ILE A 157 -9.61 -4.46 4.23
N LEU A 158 -8.91 -3.57 3.51
CA LEU A 158 -9.44 -2.88 2.35
C LEU A 158 -8.58 -3.22 1.12
N ASP A 159 -9.15 -3.95 0.16
CA ASP A 159 -8.44 -4.36 -1.05
C ASP A 159 -8.76 -3.37 -2.19
N GLU A 160 -7.74 -2.60 -2.61
CA GLU A 160 -7.83 -1.53 -3.62
C GLU A 160 -9.01 -0.56 -3.40
N PRO A 161 -9.18 0.04 -2.19
CA PRO A 161 -10.39 0.76 -1.83
C PRO A 161 -10.65 2.01 -2.66
N PHE A 162 -9.60 2.63 -3.21
CA PHE A 162 -9.67 3.87 -4.01
C PHE A 162 -9.93 3.62 -5.49
N SER A 163 -9.84 2.36 -5.95
CA SER A 163 -9.98 2.01 -7.36
C SER A 163 -11.33 2.40 -7.94
N GLY A 164 -11.32 3.21 -9.01
CA GLY A 164 -12.52 3.65 -9.73
C GLY A 164 -13.40 4.65 -8.97
N LEU A 165 -12.87 5.31 -7.94
CA LEU A 165 -13.44 6.51 -7.35
C LEU A 165 -12.89 7.76 -8.05
N ASP A 166 -13.74 8.77 -8.19
CA ASP A 166 -13.29 10.11 -8.54
C ASP A 166 -12.58 10.79 -7.35
N PRO A 167 -11.81 11.88 -7.57
CA PRO A 167 -11.02 12.52 -6.51
C PRO A 167 -11.83 12.94 -5.28
N VAL A 168 -13.06 13.40 -5.45
CA VAL A 168 -13.91 13.83 -4.33
C VAL A 168 -14.30 12.64 -3.45
N ASN A 169 -14.65 11.51 -4.09
CA ASN A 169 -14.99 10.29 -3.37
C ASN A 169 -13.77 9.61 -2.76
N GLN A 170 -12.55 9.78 -3.35
CA GLN A 170 -11.31 9.33 -2.73
C GLN A 170 -11.02 10.10 -1.43
N MET A 171 -11.14 11.43 -1.44
CA MET A 171 -10.98 12.26 -0.23
C MET A 171 -11.96 11.85 0.88
N ALA A 172 -13.23 11.67 0.54
CA ALA A 172 -14.24 11.23 1.51
C ALA A 172 -13.93 9.84 2.11
N LEU A 173 -13.34 8.95 1.32
CA LEU A 173 -12.90 7.64 1.83
C LEU A 173 -11.65 7.77 2.71
N GLU A 174 -10.70 8.63 2.38
CA GLU A 174 -9.53 8.91 3.22
C GLU A 174 -9.96 9.45 4.59
N GLU A 175 -10.89 10.41 4.62
CA GLU A 175 -11.46 10.95 5.86
C GLU A 175 -12.12 9.84 6.70
N LEU A 176 -12.88 8.96 6.07
CA LEU A 176 -13.54 7.84 6.74
C LEU A 176 -12.53 6.83 7.33
N ILE A 177 -11.43 6.55 6.62
CA ILE A 177 -10.33 5.71 7.11
C ILE A 177 -9.70 6.34 8.35
N VAL A 178 -9.43 7.65 8.31
CA VAL A 178 -8.87 8.38 9.45
C VAL A 178 -9.84 8.41 10.63
N GLU A 179 -11.14 8.57 10.41
CA GLU A 179 -12.16 8.51 11.47
C GLU A 179 -12.22 7.14 12.15
N GLU A 180 -12.20 6.06 11.36
CA GLU A 180 -12.20 4.71 11.92
C GLU A 180 -10.90 4.42 12.69
N HIS A 181 -9.75 4.91 12.21
CA HIS A 181 -8.49 4.81 12.94
C HIS A 181 -8.54 5.59 14.26
N LYS A 182 -9.04 6.83 14.28
CA LYS A 182 -9.23 7.62 15.50
C LYS A 182 -10.18 6.95 16.50
N ARG A 183 -11.14 6.16 16.01
CA ARG A 183 -12.01 5.34 16.87
C ARG A 183 -11.26 4.17 17.53
N GLY A 184 -10.04 3.86 17.07
CA GLY A 184 -9.17 2.78 17.56
C GLY A 184 -9.15 1.54 16.67
N ALA A 185 -9.73 1.59 15.46
CA ALA A 185 -9.61 0.49 14.51
C ALA A 185 -8.19 0.38 13.96
N THR A 186 -7.71 -0.84 13.79
CA THR A 186 -6.51 -1.13 13.00
C THR A 186 -6.89 -1.24 11.53
N ILE A 187 -6.07 -0.76 10.63
CA ILE A 187 -6.41 -0.73 9.21
C ILE A 187 -5.24 -1.24 8.37
N VAL A 188 -5.53 -2.14 7.44
CA VAL A 188 -4.63 -2.46 6.34
C VAL A 188 -5.37 -2.22 5.03
N PHE A 189 -4.74 -1.51 4.11
CA PHE A 189 -5.29 -1.38 2.77
C PHE A 189 -4.23 -1.69 1.70
N SER A 190 -4.66 -2.41 0.66
CA SER A 190 -3.82 -2.61 -0.50
C SER A 190 -4.01 -1.48 -1.50
N THR A 191 -2.93 -1.10 -2.16
CA THR A 191 -2.99 -0.17 -3.30
C THR A 191 -1.75 -0.28 -4.18
N HIS A 192 -1.90 0.10 -5.44
CA HIS A 192 -0.80 0.35 -6.36
C HIS A 192 -0.53 1.86 -6.53
N VAL A 193 -1.33 2.72 -5.90
CA VAL A 193 -1.22 4.19 -5.91
C VAL A 193 -0.52 4.64 -4.64
N MET A 194 0.76 4.99 -4.75
CA MET A 194 1.64 5.28 -3.61
C MET A 194 1.23 6.51 -2.81
N GLU A 195 0.64 7.49 -3.48
CA GLU A 195 0.21 8.76 -2.87
C GLU A 195 -0.84 8.57 -1.76
N HIS A 196 -1.69 7.55 -1.86
CA HIS A 196 -2.64 7.24 -0.76
C HIS A 196 -1.92 6.71 0.48
N ALA A 197 -0.85 5.90 0.27
CA ALA A 197 -0.06 5.40 1.38
C ALA A 197 0.76 6.52 2.04
N GLU A 198 1.34 7.44 1.27
CA GLU A 198 2.07 8.60 1.79
C GLU A 198 1.22 9.49 2.70
N ARG A 199 -0.09 9.59 2.40
CA ARG A 199 -1.02 10.43 3.19
C ARG A 199 -1.58 9.73 4.42
N LEU A 200 -1.74 8.42 4.40
CA LEU A 200 -2.54 7.69 5.39
C LEU A 200 -1.72 6.78 6.29
N CYS A 201 -0.59 6.25 5.80
CA CYS A 201 0.09 5.15 6.47
C CYS A 201 1.20 5.63 7.41
N GLU A 202 1.33 4.97 8.54
CA GLU A 202 2.50 5.05 9.42
C GLU A 202 3.53 3.99 9.02
N LYS A 203 3.04 2.84 8.56
CA LYS A 203 3.84 1.69 8.15
C LYS A 203 3.44 1.24 6.75
N ILE A 204 4.43 0.82 5.98
CA ILE A 204 4.23 0.29 4.62
C ILE A 204 4.91 -1.06 4.46
N VAL A 205 4.27 -1.93 3.70
CA VAL A 205 4.83 -3.19 3.24
C VAL A 205 4.70 -3.21 1.73
N MET A 206 5.82 -3.39 1.04
CA MET A 206 5.83 -3.44 -0.43
C MET A 206 6.04 -4.86 -0.93
N MET A 207 5.24 -5.22 -1.92
CA MET A 207 5.25 -6.51 -2.57
C MET A 207 5.64 -6.39 -4.05
N ALA A 208 6.49 -7.29 -4.51
CA ALA A 208 6.77 -7.50 -5.93
C ALA A 208 6.89 -9.00 -6.21
N ARG A 209 6.26 -9.47 -7.29
CA ARG A 209 6.35 -10.88 -7.76
C ARG A 209 6.12 -11.92 -6.64
N GLY A 210 5.16 -11.67 -5.78
CA GLY A 210 4.81 -12.56 -4.67
C GLY A 210 5.72 -12.47 -3.46
N ARG A 211 6.75 -11.61 -3.45
CA ARG A 211 7.69 -11.44 -2.34
C ARG A 211 7.54 -10.08 -1.68
N LYS A 212 7.81 -10.01 -0.40
CA LYS A 212 7.96 -8.76 0.33
C LYS A 212 9.34 -8.16 0.02
N VAL A 213 9.37 -6.96 -0.56
CA VAL A 213 10.59 -6.23 -0.90
C VAL A 213 10.91 -5.10 0.09
N PHE A 214 9.91 -4.67 0.88
CA PHE A 214 10.10 -3.67 1.93
C PHE A 214 9.09 -3.89 3.07
N ASP A 215 9.50 -3.57 4.31
CA ASP A 215 8.66 -3.58 5.52
C ASP A 215 9.23 -2.56 6.52
N GLY A 216 8.63 -1.40 6.63
CA GLY A 216 9.12 -0.32 7.49
C GLY A 216 8.16 0.87 7.54
N THR A 217 8.61 1.96 8.14
CA THR A 217 7.91 3.24 8.11
C THR A 217 8.10 3.96 6.77
N LEU A 218 7.32 5.02 6.54
CA LEU A 218 7.55 5.91 5.39
C LEU A 218 8.95 6.53 5.43
N GLU A 219 9.39 6.94 6.63
CA GLU A 219 10.72 7.52 6.86
C GLU A 219 11.83 6.54 6.50
N ASP A 220 11.71 5.26 6.91
CA ASP A 220 12.66 4.20 6.53
C ASP A 220 12.72 4.02 5.01
N GLY A 221 11.56 4.06 4.34
CA GLY A 221 11.47 3.99 2.89
C GLY A 221 12.18 5.15 2.19
N PHE A 222 11.93 6.37 2.62
CA PHE A 222 12.60 7.54 2.07
C PHE A 222 14.10 7.57 2.37
N ALA A 223 14.50 7.12 3.56
CA ALA A 223 15.92 7.02 3.93
C ALA A 223 16.69 6.00 3.08
N ALA A 224 16.03 4.92 2.64
CA ALA A 224 16.65 3.88 1.82
C ALA A 224 17.10 4.40 0.44
N LEU A 225 16.40 5.38 -0.13
CA LEU A 225 16.74 5.95 -1.44
C LEU A 225 17.70 7.14 -1.35
N GLY A 226 17.86 7.74 -0.17
CA GLY A 226 18.58 8.98 0.01
C GLY A 226 17.82 10.20 -0.56
N ARG A 227 18.38 11.36 -0.33
CA ARG A 227 17.88 12.65 -0.86
C ARG A 227 18.66 13.00 -2.11
N ALA A 228 18.05 13.73 -3.02
CA ALA A 228 18.73 14.21 -4.21
C ALA A 228 18.30 15.64 -4.56
N VAL A 229 19.12 16.32 -5.35
CA VAL A 229 18.76 17.60 -5.99
C VAL A 229 18.97 17.48 -7.49
N LYS A 230 18.11 18.10 -8.27
CA LYS A 230 18.34 18.34 -9.69
C LYS A 230 18.91 19.74 -9.87
N ILE A 231 20.03 19.81 -10.56
CA ILE A 231 20.73 21.08 -10.88
C ILE A 231 20.80 21.17 -12.38
N GLY A 232 20.11 22.15 -12.95
CA GLY A 232 20.25 22.52 -14.34
C GLY A 232 21.41 23.49 -14.51
N VAL A 233 22.23 23.32 -15.56
CA VAL A 233 23.36 24.16 -15.90
C VAL A 233 23.26 24.62 -17.34
N ALA A 234 24.07 25.64 -17.73
CA ALA A 234 24.14 26.08 -19.12
C ALA A 234 24.64 24.95 -20.03
N GLU A 235 24.23 25.00 -21.29
CA GLU A 235 24.59 24.03 -22.32
C GLU A 235 26.11 23.82 -22.43
N GLY A 236 26.53 22.55 -22.45
CA GLY A 236 27.93 22.18 -22.58
C GLY A 236 28.76 22.25 -21.30
N PHE A 237 28.13 22.55 -20.14
CA PHE A 237 28.82 22.53 -18.85
C PHE A 237 28.67 21.17 -18.18
N ASP A 238 29.80 20.53 -17.80
CA ASP A 238 29.82 19.31 -17.03
C ASP A 238 29.85 19.60 -15.52
N LEU A 239 28.75 19.31 -14.83
CA LEU A 239 28.63 19.56 -13.40
C LEU A 239 29.32 18.48 -12.54
N ALA A 240 29.54 17.29 -13.08
CA ALA A 240 30.02 16.14 -12.27
C ALA A 240 31.38 16.42 -11.59
N PRO A 241 32.42 16.95 -12.28
CA PRO A 241 33.70 17.23 -11.63
C PRO A 241 33.59 18.29 -10.51
N VAL A 242 32.72 19.28 -10.67
CA VAL A 242 32.51 20.34 -9.68
C VAL A 242 31.94 19.77 -8.40
N MET A 243 30.89 18.97 -8.53
CA MET A 243 30.20 18.37 -7.36
C MET A 243 31.04 17.26 -6.70
N GLN A 244 31.78 16.47 -7.49
CA GLN A 244 32.69 15.45 -6.94
C GLN A 244 33.82 16.09 -6.12
N ASN A 245 34.40 17.18 -6.59
CA ASN A 245 35.40 17.96 -5.84
C ASN A 245 34.83 18.55 -4.53
N ALA A 246 33.53 18.83 -4.49
CA ALA A 246 32.82 19.29 -3.31
C ALA A 246 32.34 18.16 -2.38
N GLY A 247 32.71 16.90 -2.66
CA GLY A 247 32.41 15.73 -1.81
C GLY A 247 31.05 15.06 -2.08
N TYR A 248 30.45 15.25 -3.25
CA TYR A 248 29.25 14.54 -3.68
C TYR A 248 29.63 13.33 -4.52
N GLU A 249 29.40 12.12 -4.00
CA GLU A 249 29.85 10.87 -4.61
C GLU A 249 29.05 10.46 -5.85
N SER A 250 27.75 10.72 -5.85
CA SER A 250 26.87 10.33 -6.94
C SER A 250 26.30 11.56 -7.66
N VAL A 251 26.82 11.80 -8.85
CA VAL A 251 26.40 12.88 -9.74
C VAL A 251 26.19 12.26 -11.12
N ILE A 252 24.95 12.23 -11.58
CA ILE A 252 24.58 11.59 -12.85
C ILE A 252 23.79 12.56 -13.72
N ASP A 253 23.94 12.43 -15.03
CA ASP A 253 23.06 13.08 -16.01
C ASP A 253 21.63 12.52 -15.82
N ASP A 254 20.65 13.41 -15.63
CA ASP A 254 19.26 13.00 -15.35
C ASP A 254 18.49 12.59 -16.63
N GLY A 255 19.16 12.61 -17.79
CA GLY A 255 18.55 12.33 -19.09
C GLY A 255 17.71 13.49 -19.65
N GLU A 256 17.55 14.58 -18.91
CA GLU A 256 17.04 15.85 -19.38
C GLU A 256 18.22 16.73 -19.83
N ALA A 257 18.09 17.47 -20.95
CA ALA A 257 19.17 18.27 -21.47
C ALA A 257 19.75 19.24 -20.41
N ASN A 258 21.02 19.09 -20.09
CA ASN A 258 21.77 19.94 -19.15
C ASN A 258 21.25 19.87 -17.67
N VAL A 259 20.60 18.81 -17.27
CA VAL A 259 20.12 18.59 -15.89
C VAL A 259 20.88 17.44 -15.24
N TRP A 260 21.42 17.69 -14.07
CA TRP A 260 22.21 16.76 -13.29
C TRP A 260 21.50 16.38 -12.00
N ARG A 261 21.49 15.11 -11.68
CA ARG A 261 21.00 14.59 -10.40
C ARG A 261 22.17 14.37 -9.45
N VAL A 262 22.14 15.07 -8.32
CA VAL A 262 23.16 14.99 -7.27
C VAL A 262 22.53 14.31 -6.05
N SER A 263 23.04 13.15 -5.67
CA SER A 263 22.60 12.44 -4.47
C SER A 263 23.17 13.09 -3.22
N LEU A 264 22.35 13.18 -2.18
CA LEU A 264 22.69 13.77 -0.90
C LEU A 264 22.73 12.68 0.20
N SER A 265 23.76 12.70 1.04
CA SER A 265 23.75 11.91 2.28
C SER A 265 22.71 12.48 3.26
N PRO A 266 22.28 11.72 4.30
CA PRO A 266 21.30 12.18 5.27
C PRO A 266 21.63 13.47 5.99
N GLN A 267 22.92 13.78 6.14
CA GLN A 267 23.42 15.01 6.79
C GLN A 267 23.59 16.20 5.84
N GLN A 268 23.55 15.99 4.53
CA GLN A 268 23.74 17.05 3.54
C GLN A 268 22.42 17.80 3.30
N ASP A 269 22.49 19.13 3.35
CA ASP A 269 21.36 20.02 3.02
C ASP A 269 21.36 20.32 1.51
N PRO A 270 20.21 20.30 0.83
CA PRO A 270 20.07 20.75 -0.55
C PRO A 270 20.72 22.13 -0.82
N GLN A 271 20.63 23.06 0.12
CA GLN A 271 21.24 24.37 -0.02
C GLN A 271 22.77 24.33 -0.06
N HIS A 272 23.40 23.38 0.62
CA HIS A 272 24.86 23.20 0.55
C HIS A 272 25.28 22.70 -0.84
N ALA A 273 24.50 21.83 -1.47
CA ALA A 273 24.75 21.40 -2.84
C ALA A 273 24.65 22.56 -3.83
N LEU A 274 23.64 23.43 -3.67
CA LEU A 274 23.51 24.64 -4.50
C LEU A 274 24.72 25.54 -4.33
N ARG A 275 25.15 25.83 -3.09
CA ARG A 275 26.33 26.65 -2.83
C ARG A 275 27.60 26.06 -3.43
N ALA A 276 27.81 24.75 -3.25
CA ALA A 276 28.97 24.05 -3.81
C ALA A 276 29.02 24.17 -5.35
N ALA A 277 27.88 24.07 -6.02
CA ALA A 277 27.81 24.28 -7.46
C ALA A 277 28.13 25.71 -7.87
N ILE A 278 27.61 26.73 -7.14
CA ILE A 278 27.90 28.15 -7.38
C ILE A 278 29.37 28.45 -7.14
N ASP A 279 29.92 28.02 -6.00
CA ASP A 279 31.33 28.27 -5.63
C ASP A 279 32.31 27.57 -6.60
N GLY A 280 31.89 26.42 -7.15
CA GLY A 280 32.62 25.75 -8.23
C GLY A 280 32.46 26.35 -9.61
N GLY A 281 31.78 27.49 -9.73
CA GLY A 281 31.63 28.25 -10.99
C GLY A 281 30.59 27.68 -11.95
N ALA A 282 29.69 26.81 -11.52
CA ALA A 282 28.66 26.27 -12.38
C ALA A 282 27.64 27.35 -12.81
N PRO A 283 27.36 27.50 -14.10
CA PRO A 283 26.34 28.44 -14.62
C PRO A 283 24.95 27.83 -14.45
N ILE A 284 24.38 27.98 -13.25
CA ILE A 284 23.12 27.34 -12.85
C ILE A 284 21.93 27.98 -13.56
N THR A 285 21.09 27.17 -14.17
CA THR A 285 19.84 27.59 -14.84
C THR A 285 18.61 27.19 -14.04
N SER A 286 18.67 26.10 -13.27
CA SER A 286 17.58 25.65 -12.37
C SER A 286 18.13 24.90 -11.17
N PHE A 287 17.36 24.91 -10.08
CA PHE A 287 17.66 24.15 -8.88
C PHE A 287 16.34 23.62 -8.30
N MET A 288 16.23 22.30 -8.19
CA MET A 288 15.03 21.64 -7.68
C MET A 288 15.43 20.58 -6.66
N PRO A 289 15.20 20.81 -5.36
CA PRO A 289 15.26 19.73 -4.39
C PRO A 289 14.27 18.64 -4.80
N GLN A 290 14.73 17.41 -4.91
CA GLN A 290 13.87 16.27 -5.16
C GLN A 290 13.35 15.75 -3.82
N GLU A 291 12.05 15.89 -3.61
CA GLU A 291 11.38 15.12 -2.59
C GLU A 291 11.31 13.68 -3.09
N THR A 292 11.98 12.78 -2.37
CA THR A 292 11.89 11.34 -2.61
C THR A 292 10.44 10.93 -2.41
N ARG A 293 9.80 10.38 -3.43
CA ARG A 293 8.45 9.84 -3.34
C ARG A 293 8.49 8.34 -3.15
N LEU A 294 7.48 7.80 -2.52
CA LEU A 294 7.35 6.37 -2.27
C LEU A 294 7.42 5.54 -3.58
N ARG A 295 6.96 6.12 -4.70
CA ARG A 295 7.10 5.52 -6.02
C ARG A 295 8.55 5.29 -6.42
N ASP A 296 9.44 6.24 -6.13
CA ASP A 296 10.86 6.14 -6.48
C ASP A 296 11.53 5.05 -5.64
N VAL A 297 11.18 5.00 -4.35
CA VAL A 297 11.58 3.93 -3.42
C VAL A 297 11.17 2.56 -3.97
N PHE A 298 9.92 2.44 -4.39
CA PHE A 298 9.41 1.18 -4.91
C PHE A 298 10.14 0.74 -6.18
N VAL A 299 10.36 1.64 -7.13
CA VAL A 299 11.08 1.35 -8.38
C VAL A 299 12.50 0.86 -8.09
N SER A 300 13.23 1.53 -7.20
CA SER A 300 14.59 1.11 -6.81
C SER A 300 14.60 -0.29 -6.20
N LEU A 301 13.75 -0.53 -5.18
CA LEU A 301 13.69 -1.82 -4.49
C LEU A 301 13.27 -2.98 -5.41
N VAL A 302 12.39 -2.74 -6.37
CA VAL A 302 12.00 -3.75 -7.35
C VAL A 302 13.16 -4.05 -8.29
N SER A 303 13.86 -3.03 -8.78
CA SER A 303 15.02 -3.20 -9.66
C SER A 303 16.15 -3.97 -8.96
N GLU A 304 16.42 -3.68 -7.70
CA GLU A 304 17.40 -4.40 -6.88
C GLU A 304 17.00 -5.87 -6.67
N ALA A 305 15.72 -6.12 -6.36
CA ALA A 305 15.20 -7.48 -6.19
C ALA A 305 15.27 -8.29 -7.50
N GLU A 306 15.03 -7.65 -8.65
CA GLU A 306 15.16 -8.28 -9.97
C GLU A 306 16.62 -8.62 -10.31
N ALA A 307 17.54 -7.73 -10.02
CA ALA A 307 18.98 -7.96 -10.22
C ALA A 307 19.48 -9.13 -9.34
N GLN A 308 19.02 -9.19 -8.09
CA GLN A 308 19.37 -10.28 -7.17
C GLN A 308 18.82 -11.64 -7.65
N ASP A 309 17.54 -11.70 -8.06
CA ASP A 309 16.93 -12.93 -8.60
C ASP A 309 17.66 -13.45 -9.84
N LEU A 310 18.12 -12.55 -10.72
CA LEU A 310 18.92 -12.92 -11.89
C LEU A 310 20.26 -13.51 -11.48
N THR A 311 20.95 -12.87 -10.53
CA THR A 311 22.24 -13.31 -10.01
C THR A 311 22.12 -14.70 -9.35
N ASP A 312 21.09 -14.91 -8.53
CA ASP A 312 20.83 -16.20 -7.86
C ASP A 312 20.50 -17.31 -8.86
N THR A 313 19.75 -16.98 -9.91
CA THR A 313 19.41 -17.93 -10.99
C THR A 313 20.66 -18.36 -11.77
N LEU A 314 21.54 -17.42 -12.12
CA LEU A 314 22.80 -17.70 -12.80
C LEU A 314 23.76 -18.52 -11.92
N ALA A 315 23.82 -18.21 -10.63
CA ALA A 315 24.64 -18.96 -9.67
C ALA A 315 24.14 -20.40 -9.48
N ALA A 316 22.81 -20.61 -9.47
CA ALA A 316 22.20 -21.95 -9.39
C ALA A 316 22.48 -22.76 -10.65
N ALA A 317 22.34 -22.17 -11.84
CA ALA A 317 22.68 -22.84 -13.11
C ALA A 317 24.15 -23.27 -13.18
N ALA A 318 25.07 -22.39 -12.76
CA ALA A 318 26.49 -22.68 -12.74
C ALA A 318 26.88 -23.80 -11.73
N ARG A 319 26.11 -23.96 -10.64
CA ARG A 319 26.31 -25.10 -9.69
C ARG A 319 25.86 -26.42 -10.30
N THR A 320 24.71 -26.43 -10.97
CA THR A 320 24.15 -27.62 -11.63
C THR A 320 25.08 -28.12 -12.75
N GLU A 321 25.70 -27.20 -13.52
CA GLU A 321 26.69 -27.57 -14.55
C GLU A 321 27.98 -28.15 -13.95
N LYS A 322 28.41 -27.65 -12.76
CA LYS A 322 29.60 -28.21 -12.06
C LYS A 322 29.36 -29.56 -11.40
N GLU A 323 28.11 -29.86 -11.01
CA GLU A 323 27.75 -31.17 -10.45
C GLU A 323 27.49 -32.24 -11.52
N ALA A 324 27.27 -31.82 -12.78
CA ALA A 324 27.04 -32.69 -13.92
C ALA A 324 28.34 -33.02 -14.73
N ALA A 325 29.46 -32.35 -14.41
CA ALA A 325 30.78 -32.54 -15.04
C ALA A 325 31.72 -33.30 -14.12
#